data_ce68142bb5c544cb9764856dfcd0cf59
#
_entry.id   ce68142bb5c544cb9764856dfcd0cf59
#
_cell.length_a   1.000
_cell.length_b   1.000
_cell.length_c   1.000
_cell.angle_alpha   90.00
_cell.angle_beta   90.00
_cell.angle_gamma   90.00
#
_symmetry.space_group_name_H-M   'P 1'
#
loop_
_entity.id
_entity.type
_entity.pdbx_description
1 polymer ?
#
loop_
_entity_poly.entity_id
_entity_poly.type
_entity_poly.pdbx_seq_one_letter_code
_entity_poly.pdbx_strand_id
1 'polypeptide(L)'
;GYAYAAHYQDIAVPGTTIGGIDVTGMNRDDIVTAINDRIGNATVTISGDANATATLADLGTTVDAEATADAALARGEGVADRFTALVSNGNVPVITTTDEAAVISYAASLIPSDRAVARNASIALNGTGTGFEVTSGAEGTAVDSDALKSAAASAAASLSPASVSVAFETKSPSVSDAEAQTVADEANGWIAQDVTVTDPDGEAYTAGSATKASWITVTPSDTSAPSISVDTDKVSEWVSAQADDVNEDPVNGKRNVNSNGDVMATPVEAVDGREVTNTDSITTAVVQAFSSDQSYSGSYETKTIKATWEDRPVAAGAENLPYQAAEGEKWIDINLSDKTVTAYEGATLVHGPVSVVDGAGATPTVTGIYHVYQQYESQTMRGDNADGSSYETEGVPWISYFHLGYALHGAPWRSSFGYSASHGCLNMPVDEAHWFYDWADIGTIVDSHN
;
A
#
# COMPACT_ATOMS: atom_id res chain seq x y z
N GLY A 1 -37.03 -18.83 34.35
CA GLY A 1 -36.13 -17.67 34.47
C GLY A 1 -34.79 -17.91 33.78
N TYR A 2 -33.92 -18.73 34.37
CA TYR A 2 -32.55 -18.93 33.85
C TYR A 2 -32.52 -19.59 32.47
N ALA A 3 -33.34 -20.59 32.22
CA ALA A 3 -33.44 -21.25 30.91
C ALA A 3 -33.91 -20.30 29.78
N TYR A 4 -34.79 -19.36 30.09
CA TYR A 4 -35.22 -18.31 29.15
C TYR A 4 -34.06 -17.36 28.82
N ALA A 5 -33.34 -16.87 29.82
CA ALA A 5 -32.23 -15.97 29.61
C ALA A 5 -31.07 -16.62 28.85
N ALA A 6 -30.80 -17.91 29.07
CA ALA A 6 -29.80 -18.65 28.33
C ALA A 6 -30.18 -18.91 26.87
N HIS A 7 -31.50 -19.07 26.57
CA HIS A 7 -31.98 -19.33 25.23
C HIS A 7 -31.76 -18.12 24.30
N TYR A 8 -31.84 -16.90 24.84
CA TYR A 8 -31.67 -15.64 24.05
C TYR A 8 -30.27 -15.03 24.22
N GLN A 9 -29.25 -15.83 24.45
CA GLN A 9 -27.89 -15.29 24.66
C GLN A 9 -27.28 -14.65 23.40
N ASP A 10 -27.49 -15.26 22.22
CA ASP A 10 -26.89 -14.83 20.95
C ASP A 10 -27.94 -14.65 19.84
N ILE A 11 -29.21 -14.49 20.23
CA ILE A 11 -30.33 -14.31 19.33
C ILE A 11 -31.24 -13.16 19.81
N ALA A 12 -31.98 -12.56 18.87
CA ALA A 12 -32.85 -11.45 19.18
C ALA A 12 -33.95 -11.83 20.15
N VAL A 13 -34.16 -11.00 21.17
CA VAL A 13 -35.19 -11.18 22.20
C VAL A 13 -36.59 -11.00 21.65
N PRO A 14 -37.62 -11.59 22.30
CA PRO A 14 -39.01 -11.44 21.83
C PRO A 14 -39.46 -10.01 21.67
N GLY A 15 -40.28 -9.76 20.63
CA GLY A 15 -40.82 -8.46 20.30
C GLY A 15 -39.82 -7.53 19.60
N THR A 16 -38.64 -8.02 19.21
CA THR A 16 -37.67 -7.22 18.44
C THR A 16 -38.10 -7.18 16.97
N THR A 17 -38.27 -5.98 16.46
CA THR A 17 -38.63 -5.72 15.04
C THR A 17 -37.66 -4.73 14.39
N ILE A 18 -37.40 -4.92 13.10
CA ILE A 18 -36.57 -4.04 12.28
C ILE A 18 -37.36 -3.78 10.98
N GLY A 19 -37.70 -2.53 10.68
CA GLY A 19 -38.40 -2.20 9.45
C GLY A 19 -39.66 -3.04 9.21
N GLY A 20 -40.41 -3.37 10.26
CA GLY A 20 -41.60 -4.21 10.20
C GLY A 20 -41.31 -5.72 10.13
N ILE A 21 -40.03 -6.14 10.14
CA ILE A 21 -39.64 -7.55 10.20
C ILE A 21 -39.58 -7.99 11.68
N ASP A 22 -40.32 -9.04 12.05
CA ASP A 22 -40.11 -9.70 13.35
C ASP A 22 -38.85 -10.55 13.27
N VAL A 23 -37.81 -10.16 14.02
CA VAL A 23 -36.52 -10.83 14.07
C VAL A 23 -36.34 -11.69 15.33
N THR A 24 -37.40 -11.86 16.13
CA THR A 24 -37.38 -12.68 17.35
C THR A 24 -36.76 -14.05 17.09
N GLY A 25 -35.75 -14.40 17.87
CA GLY A 25 -35.05 -15.69 17.79
C GLY A 25 -34.03 -15.83 16.65
N MET A 26 -33.84 -14.79 15.86
CA MET A 26 -32.81 -14.77 14.80
C MET A 26 -31.45 -14.45 15.39
N ASN A 27 -30.41 -15.12 14.87
CA ASN A 27 -29.02 -14.75 15.11
C ASN A 27 -28.59 -13.58 14.21
N ARG A 28 -27.37 -13.08 14.39
CA ARG A 28 -26.81 -11.94 13.61
C ARG A 28 -26.90 -12.15 12.10
N ASP A 29 -26.45 -13.30 11.62
CA ASP A 29 -26.40 -13.59 10.17
C ASP A 29 -27.81 -13.70 9.56
N ASP A 30 -28.75 -14.31 10.29
CA ASP A 30 -30.16 -14.40 9.89
C ASP A 30 -30.80 -13.00 9.81
N ILE A 31 -30.51 -12.12 10.77
CA ILE A 31 -31.00 -10.73 10.77
C ILE A 31 -30.44 -9.96 9.57
N VAL A 32 -29.11 -10.05 9.34
CA VAL A 32 -28.46 -9.40 8.19
C VAL A 32 -29.07 -9.88 6.87
N THR A 33 -29.30 -11.19 6.73
CA THR A 33 -29.93 -11.78 5.55
C THR A 33 -31.37 -11.27 5.39
N ALA A 34 -32.15 -11.23 6.46
CA ALA A 34 -33.54 -10.75 6.43
C ALA A 34 -33.64 -9.26 6.03
N ILE A 35 -32.71 -8.43 6.51
CA ILE A 35 -32.62 -7.02 6.10
C ILE A 35 -32.25 -6.92 4.61
N ASN A 36 -31.20 -7.60 4.18
CA ASN A 36 -30.70 -7.55 2.80
C ASN A 36 -31.74 -8.04 1.79
N ASP A 37 -32.53 -9.05 2.13
CA ASP A 37 -33.64 -9.54 1.30
C ASP A 37 -34.75 -8.51 1.11
N ARG A 38 -34.89 -7.56 2.04
CA ARG A 38 -35.91 -6.53 2.02
C ARG A 38 -35.47 -5.18 1.45
N ILE A 39 -34.16 -4.92 1.36
CA ILE A 39 -33.60 -3.64 0.84
C ILE A 39 -34.14 -3.33 -0.56
N GLY A 40 -34.20 -4.34 -1.43
CA GLY A 40 -34.73 -4.19 -2.80
C GLY A 40 -36.20 -3.72 -2.89
N ASN A 41 -36.97 -3.90 -1.84
CA ASN A 41 -38.37 -3.44 -1.75
C ASN A 41 -38.48 -2.00 -1.25
N ALA A 42 -37.41 -1.46 -0.65
CA ALA A 42 -37.35 -0.08 -0.16
C ALA A 42 -37.09 0.87 -1.33
N THR A 43 -38.11 1.10 -2.13
CA THR A 43 -38.10 2.02 -3.28
C THR A 43 -38.90 3.29 -2.98
N VAL A 44 -38.63 4.36 -3.73
CA VAL A 44 -39.37 5.60 -3.67
C VAL A 44 -40.11 5.80 -4.99
N THR A 45 -41.44 5.81 -4.92
CA THR A 45 -42.29 6.17 -6.06
C THR A 45 -42.41 7.67 -6.12
N ILE A 46 -41.94 8.28 -7.19
CA ILE A 46 -41.96 9.71 -7.45
C ILE A 46 -43.10 10.01 -8.42
N SER A 47 -43.93 11.00 -8.09
CA SER A 47 -45.04 11.45 -8.91
C SER A 47 -45.09 12.98 -8.96
N GLY A 48 -46.03 13.55 -9.70
CA GLY A 48 -46.21 15.00 -9.87
C GLY A 48 -45.66 15.47 -11.22
N ASP A 49 -44.80 16.49 -11.23
CA ASP A 49 -44.19 17.00 -12.47
C ASP A 49 -43.15 16.03 -13.08
N ALA A 50 -42.61 15.13 -12.29
CA ALA A 50 -41.82 13.99 -12.75
C ALA A 50 -42.42 12.68 -12.23
N ASN A 51 -42.25 11.60 -13.01
CA ASN A 51 -42.69 10.26 -12.63
C ASN A 51 -41.51 9.29 -12.78
N ALA A 52 -41.13 8.67 -11.67
CA ALA A 52 -40.03 7.72 -11.61
C ALA A 52 -40.19 6.79 -10.40
N THR A 53 -39.41 5.71 -10.42
CA THR A 53 -39.19 4.88 -9.24
C THR A 53 -37.69 4.84 -8.98
N ALA A 54 -37.28 5.29 -7.80
CA ALA A 54 -35.90 5.33 -7.36
C ALA A 54 -35.62 4.22 -6.35
N THR A 55 -34.44 3.61 -6.43
CA THR A 55 -33.91 2.76 -5.37
C THR A 55 -33.32 3.62 -4.24
N LEU A 56 -33.03 3.01 -3.09
CA LEU A 56 -32.27 3.70 -2.03
C LEU A 56 -30.88 4.15 -2.53
N ALA A 57 -30.21 3.33 -3.31
CA ALA A 57 -28.91 3.65 -3.88
C ALA A 57 -28.97 4.85 -4.85
N ASP A 58 -30.00 4.97 -5.69
CA ASP A 58 -30.22 6.12 -6.56
C ASP A 58 -30.35 7.44 -5.74
N LEU A 59 -30.90 7.34 -4.55
CA LEU A 59 -31.06 8.46 -3.60
C LEU A 59 -29.96 8.52 -2.54
N GLY A 60 -28.78 7.91 -2.81
CA GLY A 60 -27.61 7.98 -1.97
C GLY A 60 -27.74 7.35 -0.58
N THR A 61 -28.84 6.58 -0.35
CA THR A 61 -29.09 5.96 0.95
C THR A 61 -28.57 4.53 0.98
N THR A 62 -27.69 4.25 1.93
CA THR A 62 -27.13 2.91 2.19
C THR A 62 -27.63 2.41 3.53
N VAL A 63 -28.16 1.19 3.57
CA VAL A 63 -28.54 0.49 4.79
C VAL A 63 -27.36 -0.29 5.32
N ASP A 64 -26.98 -0.06 6.56
CA ASP A 64 -25.98 -0.87 7.28
C ASP A 64 -26.71 -2.01 8.01
N ALA A 65 -26.85 -3.13 7.31
CA ALA A 65 -27.53 -4.31 7.84
C ALA A 65 -26.79 -4.93 9.02
N GLU A 66 -25.45 -4.88 9.01
CA GLU A 66 -24.63 -5.43 10.08
C GLU A 66 -24.74 -4.62 11.37
N ALA A 67 -24.55 -3.31 11.28
CA ALA A 67 -24.72 -2.42 12.43
C ALA A 67 -26.17 -2.46 12.98
N THR A 68 -27.16 -2.59 12.08
CA THR A 68 -28.58 -2.73 12.49
C THR A 68 -28.81 -4.04 13.23
N ALA A 69 -28.23 -5.16 12.78
CA ALA A 69 -28.31 -6.46 13.44
C ALA A 69 -27.65 -6.42 14.82
N ASP A 70 -26.46 -5.81 14.92
CA ASP A 70 -25.76 -5.62 16.20
C ASP A 70 -26.60 -4.81 17.19
N ALA A 71 -27.26 -3.74 16.73
CA ALA A 71 -28.17 -2.94 17.55
C ALA A 71 -29.40 -3.75 18.04
N ALA A 72 -29.93 -4.65 17.20
CA ALA A 72 -31.04 -5.52 17.57
C ALA A 72 -30.64 -6.55 18.66
N LEU A 73 -29.46 -7.13 18.55
CA LEU A 73 -28.93 -8.08 19.53
C LEU A 73 -28.55 -7.41 20.86
N ALA A 74 -28.11 -6.16 20.82
CA ALA A 74 -27.76 -5.38 22.01
C ALA A 74 -28.94 -5.22 22.98
N ARG A 75 -30.18 -5.30 22.50
CA ARG A 75 -31.38 -5.34 23.38
C ARG A 75 -31.39 -6.51 24.34
N GLY A 76 -30.64 -7.56 24.08
CA GLY A 76 -30.60 -8.78 24.89
C GLY A 76 -29.22 -9.07 25.51
N GLU A 77 -28.29 -8.12 25.54
CA GLU A 77 -26.95 -8.37 26.07
C GLU A 77 -26.95 -8.72 27.56
N GLY A 78 -27.74 -8.01 28.38
CA GLY A 78 -27.87 -8.26 29.80
C GLY A 78 -28.97 -9.25 30.15
N VAL A 79 -28.80 -10.01 31.22
CA VAL A 79 -29.87 -10.94 31.74
C VAL A 79 -31.13 -10.16 32.11
N ALA A 80 -30.98 -8.96 32.71
CA ALA A 80 -32.11 -8.09 33.05
C ALA A 80 -32.81 -7.54 31.79
N ASP A 81 -32.03 -7.21 30.76
CA ASP A 81 -32.55 -6.66 29.51
C ASP A 81 -33.43 -7.68 28.76
N ARG A 82 -33.10 -8.97 28.82
CA ARG A 82 -33.90 -10.07 28.26
C ARG A 82 -35.29 -10.17 28.91
N PHE A 83 -35.38 -9.82 30.17
CA PHE A 83 -36.67 -9.81 30.87
C PHE A 83 -37.47 -8.54 30.62
N THR A 84 -36.83 -7.38 30.56
CA THR A 84 -37.51 -6.11 30.25
C THR A 84 -38.00 -6.04 28.81
N ALA A 85 -37.36 -6.75 27.89
CA ALA A 85 -37.79 -6.86 26.49
C ALA A 85 -39.17 -7.49 26.32
N LEU A 86 -39.67 -8.26 27.29
CA LEU A 86 -41.01 -8.86 27.26
C LEU A 86 -42.13 -7.82 27.34
N VAL A 87 -41.84 -6.66 27.87
CA VAL A 87 -42.85 -5.59 28.12
C VAL A 87 -42.55 -4.25 27.44
N SER A 88 -41.44 -4.19 26.70
CA SER A 88 -40.98 -2.97 25.99
C SER A 88 -41.23 -3.06 24.48
N ASN A 89 -41.52 -1.92 23.85
CA ASN A 89 -41.54 -1.84 22.39
C ASN A 89 -40.13 -2.13 21.83
N GLY A 90 -40.05 -3.11 20.93
CA GLY A 90 -38.84 -3.67 20.42
C GLY A 90 -38.42 -3.19 19.03
N ASN A 91 -38.99 -2.09 18.53
CA ASN A 91 -38.55 -1.58 17.24
C ASN A 91 -37.13 -1.02 17.29
N VAL A 92 -36.25 -1.61 16.50
CA VAL A 92 -34.87 -1.18 16.32
C VAL A 92 -34.77 -0.40 15.02
N PRO A 93 -34.31 0.87 15.05
CA PRO A 93 -34.15 1.66 13.85
C PRO A 93 -33.15 1.04 12.88
N VAL A 94 -33.49 1.08 11.59
CA VAL A 94 -32.53 0.72 10.52
C VAL A 94 -31.45 1.79 10.48
N ILE A 95 -30.19 1.37 10.59
CA ILE A 95 -29.04 2.27 10.52
C ILE A 95 -28.70 2.52 9.05
N THR A 96 -28.63 3.80 8.70
CA THR A 96 -28.38 4.24 7.31
C THR A 96 -27.34 5.34 7.25
N THR A 97 -26.72 5.47 6.09
CA THR A 97 -25.91 6.62 5.69
C THR A 97 -26.50 7.25 4.43
N THR A 98 -26.28 8.55 4.24
CA THR A 98 -26.80 9.27 3.07
C THR A 98 -25.69 10.04 2.39
N ASP A 99 -25.55 9.86 1.07
CA ASP A 99 -24.71 10.68 0.21
C ASP A 99 -25.54 11.84 -0.35
N GLU A 100 -25.36 13.03 0.19
CA GLU A 100 -26.06 14.24 -0.23
C GLU A 100 -25.82 14.57 -1.71
N ALA A 101 -24.62 14.34 -2.23
CA ALA A 101 -24.32 14.61 -3.62
C ALA A 101 -25.13 13.72 -4.57
N ALA A 102 -25.36 12.47 -4.20
CA ALA A 102 -26.19 11.56 -4.97
C ALA A 102 -27.66 11.99 -4.98
N VAL A 103 -28.20 12.44 -3.85
CA VAL A 103 -29.58 12.95 -3.76
C VAL A 103 -29.78 14.18 -4.66
N ILE A 104 -28.87 15.15 -4.59
CA ILE A 104 -28.87 16.38 -5.41
C ILE A 104 -28.78 16.03 -6.90
N SER A 105 -27.87 15.14 -7.26
CA SER A 105 -27.72 14.68 -8.64
C SER A 105 -28.94 13.98 -9.17
N TYR A 106 -29.57 13.13 -8.36
CA TYR A 106 -30.81 12.45 -8.75
C TYR A 106 -31.96 13.43 -8.94
N ALA A 107 -32.14 14.39 -8.01
CA ALA A 107 -33.15 15.46 -8.14
C ALA A 107 -32.99 16.23 -9.45
N ALA A 108 -31.76 16.60 -9.80
CA ALA A 108 -31.44 17.26 -11.07
C ALA A 108 -31.77 16.38 -12.29
N SER A 109 -31.57 15.08 -12.20
CA SER A 109 -31.85 14.14 -13.28
C SER A 109 -33.34 13.97 -13.61
N LEU A 110 -34.22 14.35 -12.69
CA LEU A 110 -35.69 14.35 -12.90
C LEU A 110 -36.15 15.50 -13.79
N ILE A 111 -35.34 16.55 -13.95
CA ILE A 111 -35.66 17.74 -14.73
C ILE A 111 -35.45 17.44 -16.22
N PRO A 112 -36.43 17.72 -17.09
CA PRO A 112 -36.28 17.51 -18.52
C PRO A 112 -35.08 18.28 -19.12
N SER A 113 -34.44 17.69 -20.11
CA SER A 113 -33.22 18.24 -20.73
C SER A 113 -33.39 19.56 -21.48
N ASP A 114 -34.62 19.95 -21.75
CA ASP A 114 -34.99 21.24 -22.36
C ASP A 114 -35.10 22.40 -21.34
N ARG A 115 -34.93 22.09 -20.05
CA ARG A 115 -34.95 23.08 -18.96
C ARG A 115 -33.55 23.28 -18.37
N ALA A 116 -33.21 24.51 -18.03
CA ALA A 116 -32.04 24.80 -17.24
C ALA A 116 -32.23 24.29 -15.80
N VAL A 117 -31.25 23.59 -15.27
CA VAL A 117 -31.28 23.09 -13.89
C VAL A 117 -30.72 24.16 -12.96
N ALA A 118 -31.45 24.48 -11.90
CA ALA A 118 -30.95 25.33 -10.82
C ALA A 118 -29.80 24.61 -10.11
N ARG A 119 -28.75 25.30 -9.82
CA ARG A 119 -27.60 24.78 -9.06
C ARG A 119 -27.05 25.85 -8.15
N ASN A 120 -26.62 25.45 -6.98
CA ASN A 120 -25.84 26.28 -6.08
C ASN A 120 -24.40 26.42 -6.58
N ALA A 121 -23.75 27.51 -6.20
CA ALA A 121 -22.29 27.57 -6.31
C ALA A 121 -21.67 26.50 -5.40
N SER A 122 -20.58 25.94 -5.85
CA SER A 122 -19.84 24.89 -5.16
C SER A 122 -18.34 25.04 -5.45
N ILE A 123 -17.55 24.10 -4.95
CA ILE A 123 -16.13 24.03 -5.27
C ILE A 123 -15.80 22.67 -5.88
N ALA A 124 -14.83 22.68 -6.76
CA ALA A 124 -14.28 21.48 -7.40
C ALA A 124 -12.76 21.58 -7.49
N LEU A 125 -12.10 20.43 -7.68
CA LEU A 125 -10.67 20.43 -8.00
C LEU A 125 -10.43 21.20 -9.30
N ASN A 126 -9.40 22.04 -9.29
CA ASN A 126 -8.94 22.73 -10.48
C ASN A 126 -8.40 21.75 -11.54
N GLY A 127 -8.16 22.23 -12.76
CA GLY A 127 -7.70 21.40 -13.88
C GLY A 127 -6.36 20.68 -13.67
N THR A 128 -5.55 21.08 -12.68
CA THR A 128 -4.30 20.43 -12.31
C THR A 128 -4.45 19.47 -11.14
N GLY A 129 -5.58 19.46 -10.46
CA GLY A 129 -5.83 18.64 -9.26
C GLY A 129 -5.02 19.07 -8.03
N THR A 130 -4.52 20.31 -8.00
CA THR A 130 -3.62 20.81 -6.95
C THR A 130 -4.27 21.83 -6.02
N GLY A 131 -5.54 22.15 -6.25
CA GLY A 131 -6.31 23.11 -5.48
C GLY A 131 -7.78 23.08 -5.86
N PHE A 132 -8.57 23.92 -5.23
CA PHE A 132 -10.01 24.03 -5.46
C PHE A 132 -10.35 25.38 -6.12
N GLU A 133 -11.35 25.34 -7.00
CA GLU A 133 -11.91 26.50 -7.66
C GLU A 133 -13.43 26.49 -7.58
N VAL A 134 -14.04 27.67 -7.70
CA VAL A 134 -15.50 27.80 -7.64
C VAL A 134 -16.14 27.27 -8.92
N THR A 135 -17.17 26.45 -8.74
CA THR A 135 -18.15 26.14 -9.76
C THR A 135 -19.35 27.06 -9.55
N SER A 136 -19.58 27.99 -10.47
CA SER A 136 -20.63 29.02 -10.33
C SER A 136 -22.03 28.44 -10.23
N GLY A 137 -22.86 29.05 -9.39
CA GLY A 137 -24.28 28.79 -9.30
C GLY A 137 -25.04 29.24 -10.56
N ALA A 138 -26.22 28.70 -10.76
CA ALA A 138 -27.11 29.12 -11.86
C ALA A 138 -28.57 29.03 -11.43
N GLU A 139 -29.34 30.03 -11.83
CA GLU A 139 -30.81 29.98 -11.74
C GLU A 139 -31.37 28.93 -12.72
N GLY A 140 -32.43 28.27 -12.35
CA GLY A 140 -33.05 27.30 -13.22
C GLY A 140 -34.24 26.59 -12.55
N THR A 141 -34.62 25.45 -13.10
CA THR A 141 -35.60 24.53 -12.52
C THR A 141 -34.95 23.70 -11.40
N ALA A 142 -35.69 23.54 -10.32
CA ALA A 142 -35.28 22.70 -9.19
C ALA A 142 -36.36 21.70 -8.83
N VAL A 143 -35.96 20.59 -8.24
CA VAL A 143 -36.76 19.62 -7.52
C VAL A 143 -36.26 19.59 -6.08
N ASP A 144 -37.20 19.56 -5.12
CA ASP A 144 -36.86 19.50 -3.70
C ASP A 144 -36.10 18.19 -3.35
N SER A 145 -34.80 18.28 -3.17
CA SER A 145 -33.95 17.14 -2.80
C SER A 145 -34.20 16.68 -1.36
N ASP A 146 -34.59 17.58 -0.45
CA ASP A 146 -34.91 17.21 0.93
C ASP A 146 -36.15 16.34 1.00
N ALA A 147 -37.14 16.58 0.14
CA ALA A 147 -38.33 15.74 0.03
C ALA A 147 -37.96 14.31 -0.44
N LEU A 148 -37.07 14.21 -1.42
CA LEU A 148 -36.54 12.91 -1.90
C LEU A 148 -35.73 12.17 -0.83
N LYS A 149 -34.88 12.88 -0.13
CA LYS A 149 -34.09 12.34 0.99
C LYS A 149 -35.00 11.82 2.11
N SER A 150 -36.01 12.58 2.48
CA SER A 150 -37.00 12.20 3.51
C SER A 150 -37.79 10.95 3.09
N ALA A 151 -38.17 10.85 1.81
CA ALA A 151 -38.83 9.67 1.29
C ALA A 151 -37.92 8.43 1.29
N ALA A 152 -36.66 8.59 0.93
CA ALA A 152 -35.65 7.51 1.00
C ALA A 152 -35.43 7.04 2.44
N ALA A 153 -35.32 7.97 3.40
CA ALA A 153 -35.23 7.65 4.82
C ALA A 153 -36.46 6.88 5.33
N SER A 154 -37.66 7.25 4.90
CA SER A 154 -38.90 6.55 5.25
C SER A 154 -38.95 5.14 4.65
N ALA A 155 -38.56 4.98 3.39
CA ALA A 155 -38.46 3.67 2.74
C ALA A 155 -37.42 2.75 3.42
N ALA A 156 -36.27 3.29 3.77
CA ALA A 156 -35.23 2.57 4.48
C ALA A 156 -35.66 2.15 5.89
N ALA A 157 -36.28 3.05 6.63
CA ALA A 157 -36.77 2.78 8.00
C ALA A 157 -37.82 1.67 8.05
N SER A 158 -38.71 1.58 7.04
CA SER A 158 -39.73 0.55 6.95
C SER A 158 -39.35 -0.67 6.11
N LEU A 159 -38.19 -0.64 5.42
CA LEU A 159 -37.79 -1.63 4.42
C LEU A 159 -38.92 -1.96 3.42
N SER A 160 -39.61 -0.93 3.00
CA SER A 160 -40.81 -1.02 2.14
C SER A 160 -40.94 0.23 1.27
N PRO A 161 -41.79 0.21 0.22
CA PRO A 161 -41.95 1.36 -0.67
C PRO A 161 -42.47 2.60 0.07
N ALA A 162 -41.91 3.76 -0.30
CA ALA A 162 -42.44 5.08 0.06
C ALA A 162 -42.80 5.87 -1.20
N SER A 163 -43.54 6.97 -1.03
CA SER A 163 -43.98 7.81 -2.13
C SER A 163 -43.68 9.28 -1.83
N VAL A 164 -43.38 10.05 -2.87
CA VAL A 164 -43.20 11.50 -2.81
C VAL A 164 -43.74 12.14 -4.06
N SER A 165 -44.38 13.31 -3.91
CA SER A 165 -44.80 14.15 -5.03
C SER A 165 -43.80 15.29 -5.21
N VAL A 166 -43.31 15.49 -6.43
CA VAL A 166 -42.36 16.56 -6.77
C VAL A 166 -43.01 17.59 -7.71
N ALA A 167 -42.59 18.83 -7.54
CA ALA A 167 -42.97 19.94 -8.41
C ALA A 167 -41.69 20.57 -9.01
N PHE A 168 -41.79 21.07 -10.25
CA PHE A 168 -40.75 21.86 -10.87
C PHE A 168 -40.91 23.33 -10.50
N GLU A 169 -39.96 23.86 -9.77
CA GLU A 169 -39.92 25.24 -9.34
C GLU A 169 -38.76 26.00 -9.97
N THR A 170 -38.93 27.28 -10.29
CA THR A 170 -37.80 28.15 -10.64
C THR A 170 -37.13 28.57 -9.34
N LYS A 171 -35.84 28.31 -9.25
CA LYS A 171 -35.03 28.59 -8.06
C LYS A 171 -33.74 29.33 -8.45
N SER A 172 -33.44 30.41 -7.76
CA SER A 172 -32.12 31.05 -7.78
C SER A 172 -31.16 30.26 -6.86
N PRO A 173 -29.84 30.34 -7.09
CA PRO A 173 -28.87 29.69 -6.20
C PRO A 173 -29.09 30.14 -4.75
N SER A 174 -29.16 29.17 -3.83
CA SER A 174 -29.19 29.42 -2.39
C SER A 174 -27.79 29.70 -1.85
N VAL A 175 -26.74 29.32 -2.61
CA VAL A 175 -25.32 29.55 -2.31
C VAL A 175 -24.74 30.38 -3.45
N SER A 176 -24.22 31.55 -3.10
CA SER A 176 -23.55 32.45 -4.04
C SER A 176 -22.12 32.00 -4.35
N ASP A 177 -21.57 32.45 -5.47
CA ASP A 177 -20.17 32.25 -5.85
C ASP A 177 -19.20 32.79 -4.77
N ALA A 178 -19.57 33.88 -4.08
CA ALA A 178 -18.75 34.45 -2.99
C ALA A 178 -18.67 33.53 -1.75
N GLU A 179 -19.78 32.87 -1.40
CA GLU A 179 -19.79 31.89 -0.30
C GLU A 179 -18.97 30.65 -0.65
N ALA A 180 -19.11 30.16 -1.89
CA ALA A 180 -18.28 29.06 -2.39
C ALA A 180 -16.80 29.44 -2.45
N GLN A 181 -16.47 30.67 -2.83
CA GLN A 181 -15.08 31.16 -2.85
C GLN A 181 -14.45 31.12 -1.45
N THR A 182 -15.22 31.46 -0.41
CA THR A 182 -14.71 31.37 0.98
C THR A 182 -14.30 29.94 1.32
N VAL A 183 -15.06 28.92 0.90
CA VAL A 183 -14.73 27.52 1.14
C VAL A 183 -13.54 27.07 0.28
N ALA A 184 -13.45 27.54 -0.97
CA ALA A 184 -12.29 27.27 -1.82
C ALA A 184 -11.01 27.87 -1.23
N ASP A 185 -11.09 29.09 -0.70
CA ASP A 185 -9.94 29.74 -0.05
C ASP A 185 -9.51 28.99 1.20
N GLU A 186 -10.45 28.51 2.01
CA GLU A 186 -10.17 27.65 3.18
C GLU A 186 -9.47 26.35 2.76
N ALA A 187 -10.02 25.62 1.78
CA ALA A 187 -9.42 24.39 1.27
C ALA A 187 -8.01 24.60 0.71
N ASN A 188 -7.81 25.70 -0.04
CA ASN A 188 -6.53 26.06 -0.58
C ASN A 188 -5.53 26.52 0.51
N GLY A 189 -6.03 27.14 1.60
CA GLY A 189 -5.26 27.44 2.79
C GLY A 189 -4.68 26.16 3.42
N TRP A 190 -5.51 25.14 3.60
CA TRP A 190 -5.04 23.84 4.10
C TRP A 190 -3.97 23.23 3.17
N ILE A 191 -4.20 23.26 1.84
CA ILE A 191 -3.24 22.73 0.86
C ILE A 191 -1.92 23.49 0.87
N ALA A 192 -1.92 24.77 1.20
CA ALA A 192 -0.71 25.60 1.28
C ALA A 192 0.19 25.24 2.46
N GLN A 193 -0.34 24.61 3.51
CA GLN A 193 0.44 24.21 4.67
C GLN A 193 1.41 23.06 4.33
N ASP A 194 2.62 23.13 4.86
CA ASP A 194 3.59 22.06 4.70
C ASP A 194 3.25 20.86 5.61
N VAL A 195 3.31 19.67 5.05
CA VAL A 195 3.19 18.41 5.78
C VAL A 195 4.42 17.57 5.48
N THR A 196 5.28 17.39 6.47
CA THR A 196 6.56 16.71 6.34
C THR A 196 6.74 15.70 7.48
N VAL A 197 7.20 14.50 7.14
CA VAL A 197 7.65 13.48 8.07
C VAL A 197 9.08 13.10 7.73
N THR A 198 9.94 13.01 8.73
CA THR A 198 11.37 12.72 8.56
C THR A 198 11.66 11.31 9.07
N ASP A 199 12.48 10.56 8.37
CA ASP A 199 12.95 9.26 8.82
C ASP A 199 14.12 9.39 9.83
N PRO A 200 14.55 8.27 10.48
CA PRO A 200 15.69 8.29 11.40
C PRO A 200 17.03 8.68 10.76
N ASP A 201 17.16 8.55 9.44
CA ASP A 201 18.37 8.89 8.68
C ASP A 201 18.39 10.35 8.24
N GLY A 202 17.27 11.08 8.48
CA GLY A 202 17.13 12.50 8.17
C GLY A 202 16.55 12.78 6.79
N GLU A 203 16.06 11.78 6.08
CA GLU A 203 15.32 11.97 4.84
C GLU A 203 13.92 12.49 5.12
N ALA A 204 13.50 13.51 4.38
CA ALA A 204 12.22 14.18 4.58
C ALA A 204 11.23 13.83 3.48
N TYR A 205 10.08 13.32 3.86
CA TYR A 205 8.94 13.03 3.00
C TYR A 205 7.91 14.15 3.13
N THR A 206 7.68 14.88 2.06
CA THR A 206 6.76 16.03 2.06
C THR A 206 5.59 15.78 1.12
N ALA A 207 4.37 15.96 1.62
CA ALA A 207 3.16 15.80 0.83
C ALA A 207 3.00 16.94 -0.19
N GLY A 208 2.90 16.59 -1.47
CA GLY A 208 2.66 17.55 -2.55
C GLY A 208 1.24 18.10 -2.55
N SER A 209 1.01 19.22 -3.26
CA SER A 209 -0.31 19.87 -3.32
C SER A 209 -1.40 18.96 -3.86
N ALA A 210 -1.14 18.13 -4.87
CA ALA A 210 -2.12 17.19 -5.41
C ALA A 210 -2.50 16.11 -4.37
N THR A 211 -1.54 15.61 -3.62
CA THR A 211 -1.77 14.66 -2.52
C THR A 211 -2.64 15.30 -1.46
N LYS A 212 -2.29 16.50 -0.99
CA LYS A 212 -3.06 17.23 0.02
C LYS A 212 -4.46 17.60 -0.46
N ALA A 213 -4.63 17.99 -1.72
CA ALA A 213 -5.95 18.24 -2.31
C ALA A 213 -6.83 16.98 -2.31
N SER A 214 -6.23 15.80 -2.54
CA SER A 214 -6.96 14.52 -2.49
C SER A 214 -7.47 14.15 -1.09
N TRP A 215 -6.88 14.72 -0.03
CA TRP A 215 -7.31 14.49 1.36
C TRP A 215 -8.58 15.25 1.72
N ILE A 216 -8.99 16.24 0.92
CA ILE A 216 -10.15 17.07 1.21
C ILE A 216 -11.38 16.46 0.55
N THR A 217 -12.38 16.19 1.38
CA THR A 217 -13.73 15.80 0.95
C THR A 217 -14.64 17.02 0.99
N VAL A 218 -15.30 17.30 -0.13
CA VAL A 218 -16.30 18.36 -0.25
C VAL A 218 -17.68 17.73 -0.14
N THR A 219 -18.46 18.21 0.82
CA THR A 219 -19.86 17.78 0.99
C THR A 219 -20.78 18.93 0.54
N PRO A 220 -21.51 18.77 -0.58
CA PRO A 220 -22.43 19.77 -1.08
C PRO A 220 -23.66 19.89 -0.16
N SER A 221 -24.35 21.03 -0.27
CA SER A 221 -25.63 21.28 0.42
C SER A 221 -26.55 22.08 -0.48
N ASP A 222 -27.86 21.85 -0.36
CA ASP A 222 -28.90 22.59 -1.09
C ASP A 222 -29.20 23.96 -0.47
N THR A 223 -28.84 24.18 0.78
CA THR A 223 -29.31 25.35 1.57
C THR A 223 -28.17 26.19 2.12
N SER A 224 -26.93 25.69 2.09
CA SER A 224 -25.74 26.37 2.63
C SER A 224 -24.52 26.12 1.76
N ALA A 225 -23.47 26.90 1.96
CA ALA A 225 -22.17 26.65 1.33
C ALA A 225 -21.73 25.18 1.57
N PRO A 226 -20.99 24.55 0.63
CA PRO A 226 -20.45 23.22 0.84
C PRO A 226 -19.53 23.22 2.05
N SER A 227 -19.48 22.10 2.75
CA SER A 227 -18.52 21.88 3.84
C SER A 227 -17.32 21.09 3.33
N ILE A 228 -16.18 21.28 3.98
CA ILE A 228 -14.97 20.49 3.72
C ILE A 228 -14.58 19.71 4.97
N SER A 229 -14.01 18.55 4.76
CA SER A 229 -13.46 17.70 5.82
C SER A 229 -12.23 16.98 5.33
N VAL A 230 -11.40 16.47 6.26
CA VAL A 230 -10.23 15.68 5.92
C VAL A 230 -10.59 14.21 5.87
N ASP A 231 -10.25 13.56 4.77
CA ASP A 231 -10.32 12.10 4.61
C ASP A 231 -9.14 11.47 5.34
N THR A 232 -9.39 10.95 6.53
CA THR A 232 -8.37 10.34 7.39
C THR A 232 -7.74 9.11 6.75
N ASP A 233 -8.50 8.34 5.96
CA ASP A 233 -7.99 7.12 5.33
C ASP A 233 -6.94 7.47 4.28
N LYS A 234 -7.16 8.51 3.48
CA LYS A 234 -6.17 8.96 2.49
C LYS A 234 -4.91 9.55 3.13
N VAL A 235 -5.04 10.23 4.26
CA VAL A 235 -3.88 10.67 5.04
C VAL A 235 -3.11 9.46 5.57
N SER A 236 -3.81 8.46 6.13
CA SER A 236 -3.22 7.22 6.60
C SER A 236 -2.51 6.44 5.49
N GLU A 237 -3.11 6.35 4.31
CA GLU A 237 -2.50 5.72 3.13
C GLU A 237 -1.18 6.40 2.77
N TRP A 238 -1.13 7.74 2.74
CA TRP A 238 0.10 8.47 2.45
C TRP A 238 1.16 8.24 3.52
N VAL A 239 0.80 8.36 4.81
CA VAL A 239 1.73 8.14 5.93
C VAL A 239 2.30 6.72 5.89
N SER A 240 1.45 5.72 5.64
CA SER A 240 1.86 4.32 5.59
C SER A 240 2.75 4.02 4.37
N ALA A 241 2.45 4.61 3.21
CA ALA A 241 3.26 4.43 2.01
C ALA A 241 4.69 4.97 2.19
N GLN A 242 4.86 6.13 2.87
CA GLN A 242 6.20 6.63 3.19
C GLN A 242 6.87 5.76 4.26
N ALA A 243 6.11 5.24 5.24
CA ALA A 243 6.64 4.34 6.27
C ALA A 243 7.17 3.03 5.66
N ASP A 244 6.54 2.53 4.61
CA ASP A 244 7.00 1.33 3.88
C ASP A 244 8.38 1.53 3.24
N ASP A 245 8.68 2.75 2.77
CA ASP A 245 10.01 3.10 2.25
C ASP A 245 11.07 3.20 3.36
N VAL A 246 10.65 3.47 4.60
CA VAL A 246 11.52 3.54 5.80
C VAL A 246 11.77 2.15 6.39
N ASN A 247 10.82 1.22 6.23
CA ASN A 247 10.92 -0.14 6.75
C ASN A 247 12.03 -0.91 6.03
N GLU A 248 12.80 -1.67 6.80
CA GLU A 248 13.86 -2.53 6.30
C GLU A 248 13.72 -3.92 6.89
N ASP A 249 13.63 -4.93 6.04
CA ASP A 249 13.64 -6.31 6.49
C ASP A 249 15.04 -6.70 7.01
N PRO A 250 15.13 -7.51 8.07
CA PRO A 250 16.41 -7.99 8.56
C PRO A 250 17.03 -8.96 7.53
N VAL A 251 18.33 -8.84 7.33
CA VAL A 251 19.11 -9.85 6.59
C VAL A 251 19.66 -10.85 7.61
N ASN A 252 19.13 -12.08 7.58
CA ASN A 252 19.63 -13.12 8.45
C ASN A 252 21.02 -13.58 8.00
N GLY A 253 21.94 -13.65 8.97
CA GLY A 253 23.31 -14.05 8.74
C GLY A 253 23.46 -15.56 8.55
N LYS A 254 24.50 -15.97 7.82
CA LYS A 254 24.91 -17.37 7.68
C LYS A 254 26.37 -17.51 8.07
N ARG A 255 26.68 -18.49 8.91
CA ARG A 255 28.04 -18.83 9.34
C ARG A 255 28.31 -20.29 9.07
N ASN A 256 29.47 -20.56 8.51
CA ASN A 256 29.98 -21.94 8.38
C ASN A 256 30.84 -22.24 9.60
N VAL A 257 30.47 -23.28 10.34
CA VAL A 257 31.12 -23.65 11.62
C VAL A 257 31.80 -25.03 11.55
N ASN A 258 32.91 -25.17 12.26
CA ASN A 258 33.55 -26.46 12.41
C ASN A 258 32.81 -27.32 13.45
N SER A 259 33.35 -28.54 13.69
CA SER A 259 32.76 -29.48 14.66
C SER A 259 32.81 -29.00 16.13
N ASN A 260 33.66 -28.01 16.43
CA ASN A 260 33.77 -27.39 17.75
C ASN A 260 32.81 -26.19 17.91
N GLY A 261 32.15 -25.77 16.84
CA GLY A 261 31.28 -24.58 16.82
C GLY A 261 32.04 -23.28 16.51
N ASP A 262 33.31 -23.33 16.13
CA ASP A 262 34.06 -22.15 15.73
C ASP A 262 33.62 -21.68 14.34
N VAL A 263 33.44 -20.38 14.17
CA VAL A 263 33.08 -19.78 12.88
C VAL A 263 34.29 -19.81 11.94
N MET A 264 34.16 -20.50 10.84
CA MET A 264 35.22 -20.66 9.81
C MET A 264 35.03 -19.70 8.65
N ALA A 265 33.78 -19.36 8.32
CA ALA A 265 33.42 -18.38 7.29
C ALA A 265 32.06 -17.74 7.61
N THR A 266 31.85 -16.53 7.11
CA THR A 266 30.59 -15.80 7.23
C THR A 266 30.11 -15.40 5.84
N PRO A 267 29.43 -16.30 5.11
CA PRO A 267 28.95 -16.02 3.76
C PRO A 267 27.89 -14.93 3.68
N VAL A 268 27.12 -14.74 4.74
CA VAL A 268 26.14 -13.65 4.85
C VAL A 268 26.24 -13.02 6.22
N GLU A 269 26.58 -11.74 6.25
CA GLU A 269 26.52 -10.96 7.50
C GLU A 269 25.08 -10.69 7.91
N ALA A 270 24.81 -10.78 9.22
CA ALA A 270 23.52 -10.42 9.77
C ALA A 270 23.38 -8.90 9.81
N VAL A 271 22.30 -8.38 9.27
CA VAL A 271 21.95 -6.96 9.35
C VAL A 271 20.56 -6.84 9.96
N ASP A 272 20.45 -6.12 11.08
CA ASP A 272 19.16 -5.86 11.70
C ASP A 272 18.29 -5.02 10.77
N GLY A 273 17.00 -5.33 10.73
CA GLY A 273 15.99 -4.55 10.06
C GLY A 273 15.37 -3.49 11.00
N ARG A 274 14.46 -2.71 10.45
CA ARG A 274 13.67 -1.73 11.19
C ARG A 274 12.22 -1.70 10.71
N GLU A 275 11.30 -1.38 11.60
CA GLU A 275 9.89 -1.22 11.32
C GLU A 275 9.35 0.04 12.00
N VAL A 276 8.64 0.86 11.24
CA VAL A 276 7.97 2.07 11.77
C VAL A 276 6.84 1.67 12.71
N THR A 277 6.70 2.39 13.82
CA THR A 277 5.76 2.04 14.90
C THR A 277 4.68 3.09 15.18
N ASN A 278 4.78 4.30 14.60
CA ASN A 278 3.95 5.45 15.00
C ASN A 278 3.10 6.04 13.86
N THR A 279 2.78 5.26 12.81
CA THR A 279 1.96 5.75 11.68
C THR A 279 0.60 6.29 12.11
N ASP A 280 -0.07 5.66 13.06
CA ASP A 280 -1.39 6.10 13.55
C ASP A 280 -1.31 7.45 14.27
N SER A 281 -0.26 7.65 15.09
CA SER A 281 -0.03 8.92 15.79
C SER A 281 0.28 10.06 14.83
N ILE A 282 1.08 9.79 13.80
CA ILE A 282 1.40 10.75 12.74
C ILE A 282 0.14 11.09 11.95
N THR A 283 -0.64 10.09 11.54
CA THR A 283 -1.90 10.29 10.82
C THR A 283 -2.84 11.22 11.60
N THR A 284 -3.05 10.93 12.89
CA THR A 284 -3.90 11.75 13.76
C THR A 284 -3.41 13.18 13.85
N ALA A 285 -2.11 13.37 14.03
CA ALA A 285 -1.50 14.70 14.15
C ALA A 285 -1.56 15.49 12.83
N VAL A 286 -1.34 14.81 11.68
CA VAL A 286 -1.47 15.42 10.35
C VAL A 286 -2.90 15.87 10.10
N VAL A 287 -3.90 15.01 10.36
CA VAL A 287 -5.32 15.35 10.18
C VAL A 287 -5.69 16.57 11.03
N GLN A 288 -5.24 16.62 12.28
CA GLN A 288 -5.54 17.74 13.17
C GLN A 288 -4.86 19.05 12.72
N ALA A 289 -3.59 19.01 12.34
CA ALA A 289 -2.87 20.18 11.87
C ALA A 289 -3.47 20.69 10.54
N PHE A 290 -3.66 19.80 9.58
CA PHE A 290 -4.16 20.11 8.25
C PHE A 290 -5.56 20.74 8.29
N SER A 291 -6.50 20.16 9.04
CA SER A 291 -7.85 20.70 9.24
C SER A 291 -7.90 22.00 10.07
N SER A 292 -6.80 22.37 10.71
CA SER A 292 -6.65 23.61 11.49
C SER A 292 -5.86 24.68 10.76
N ASP A 293 -5.61 24.50 9.46
CA ASP A 293 -4.78 25.41 8.65
C ASP A 293 -3.37 25.61 9.23
N GLN A 294 -2.73 24.50 9.66
CA GLN A 294 -1.42 24.51 10.26
C GLN A 294 -0.48 23.52 9.59
N SER A 295 0.79 23.91 9.46
CA SER A 295 1.85 23.01 9.01
C SER A 295 2.13 21.92 10.04
N TYR A 296 2.51 20.74 9.53
CA TYR A 296 2.94 19.61 10.35
C TYR A 296 4.38 19.23 10.03
N SER A 297 5.16 19.01 11.06
CA SER A 297 6.49 18.41 10.96
C SER A 297 6.64 17.37 12.06
N GLY A 298 6.92 16.13 11.67
CA GLY A 298 7.09 15.01 12.59
C GLY A 298 8.19 14.06 12.14
N SER A 299 8.40 12.99 12.92
CA SER A 299 9.40 11.97 12.62
C SER A 299 8.82 10.58 12.79
N TYR A 300 9.22 9.66 11.91
CA TYR A 300 8.98 8.25 12.11
C TYR A 300 9.79 7.71 13.28
N GLU A 301 9.14 6.97 14.14
CA GLU A 301 9.76 6.18 15.19
C GLU A 301 9.84 4.73 14.72
N THR A 302 11.00 4.11 14.92
CA THR A 302 11.23 2.73 14.49
C THR A 302 11.62 1.83 15.65
N LYS A 303 11.26 0.56 15.54
CA LYS A 303 11.82 -0.51 16.35
C LYS A 303 12.79 -1.34 15.50
N THR A 304 13.83 -1.87 16.13
CA THR A 304 14.75 -2.80 15.49
C THR A 304 14.12 -4.17 15.35
N ILE A 305 14.20 -4.75 14.16
CA ILE A 305 13.91 -6.16 13.91
C ILE A 305 15.22 -6.91 13.91
N LYS A 306 15.46 -7.72 14.93
CA LYS A 306 16.74 -8.44 15.08
C LYS A 306 16.88 -9.50 13.99
N ALA A 307 18.03 -9.45 13.30
CA ALA A 307 18.47 -10.53 12.43
C ALA A 307 18.84 -11.77 13.26
N THR A 308 18.67 -12.93 12.66
CA THR A 308 19.06 -14.22 13.24
C THR A 308 20.30 -14.75 12.53
N TRP A 309 20.95 -15.75 13.14
CA TRP A 309 22.09 -16.45 12.56
C TRP A 309 21.71 -17.90 12.27
N GLU A 310 22.13 -18.38 11.09
CA GLU A 310 22.11 -19.77 10.71
C GLU A 310 23.56 -20.32 10.74
N ASP A 311 23.83 -21.25 11.68
CA ASP A 311 25.09 -21.95 11.74
C ASP A 311 25.01 -23.22 10.88
N ARG A 312 25.85 -23.32 9.86
CA ARG A 312 25.90 -24.44 8.92
C ARG A 312 27.22 -25.20 9.09
N PRO A 313 27.18 -26.53 9.23
CA PRO A 313 28.43 -27.30 9.33
C PRO A 313 29.27 -27.14 8.05
N VAL A 314 30.60 -26.97 8.23
CA VAL A 314 31.56 -27.03 7.12
C VAL A 314 31.48 -28.42 6.48
N ALA A 315 31.38 -28.48 5.15
CA ALA A 315 31.35 -29.73 4.42
C ALA A 315 32.61 -30.58 4.66
N ALA A 316 32.45 -31.88 4.77
CA ALA A 316 33.56 -32.79 4.99
C ALA A 316 34.58 -32.68 3.83
N GLY A 317 35.83 -32.35 4.16
CA GLY A 317 36.91 -32.09 3.19
C GLY A 317 37.06 -30.61 2.80
N ALA A 318 36.12 -29.73 3.15
CA ALA A 318 36.26 -28.31 2.90
C ALA A 318 37.12 -27.59 3.95
N GLU A 319 37.43 -28.24 5.05
CA GLU A 319 38.25 -27.67 6.15
C GLU A 319 39.63 -27.23 5.69
N ASN A 320 40.18 -27.88 4.66
CA ASN A 320 41.53 -27.64 4.13
C ASN A 320 41.49 -26.85 2.80
N LEU A 321 40.33 -26.47 2.31
CA LEU A 321 40.18 -25.64 1.12
C LEU A 321 40.35 -24.15 1.46
N PRO A 322 40.68 -23.29 0.49
CA PRO A 322 40.80 -21.86 0.73
C PRO A 322 39.53 -21.25 1.39
N TYR A 323 38.37 -21.70 0.95
CA TYR A 323 37.08 -21.32 1.55
C TYR A 323 36.42 -22.55 2.22
N GLN A 324 36.02 -22.40 3.48
CA GLN A 324 35.39 -23.45 4.27
C GLN A 324 33.88 -23.43 4.04
N ALA A 325 33.47 -23.96 2.90
CA ALA A 325 32.06 -23.99 2.48
C ALA A 325 31.25 -24.99 3.28
N ALA A 326 29.96 -24.68 3.44
CA ALA A 326 28.96 -25.63 3.92
C ALA A 326 28.59 -26.66 2.83
N GLU A 327 27.91 -27.73 3.22
CA GLU A 327 27.46 -28.78 2.29
C GLU A 327 26.60 -28.18 1.17
N GLY A 328 26.95 -28.45 -0.09
CA GLY A 328 26.22 -27.95 -1.28
C GLY A 328 26.36 -26.44 -1.54
N GLU A 329 27.12 -25.72 -0.73
CA GLU A 329 27.33 -24.28 -0.95
C GLU A 329 28.20 -24.06 -2.20
N LYS A 330 27.67 -23.28 -3.17
CA LYS A 330 28.39 -22.88 -4.37
C LYS A 330 29.41 -21.81 -4.04
N TRP A 331 30.66 -22.01 -4.50
CA TRP A 331 31.69 -20.99 -4.40
C TRP A 331 32.70 -21.10 -5.52
N ILE A 332 33.39 -20.01 -5.82
CA ILE A 332 34.36 -19.86 -6.87
C ILE A 332 35.72 -19.62 -6.21
N ASP A 333 36.71 -20.46 -6.54
CA ASP A 333 38.09 -20.33 -6.15
C ASP A 333 38.86 -19.61 -7.26
N ILE A 334 39.41 -18.43 -6.96
CA ILE A 334 40.30 -17.69 -7.84
C ILE A 334 41.73 -17.79 -7.25
N ASN A 335 42.55 -18.65 -7.82
CA ASN A 335 43.97 -18.78 -7.46
C ASN A 335 44.83 -17.90 -8.38
N LEU A 336 45.28 -16.77 -7.85
CA LEU A 336 46.08 -15.79 -8.61
C LEU A 336 47.54 -16.25 -8.82
N SER A 337 48.06 -17.15 -7.98
CA SER A 337 49.38 -17.74 -8.18
C SER A 337 49.39 -18.67 -9.39
N ASP A 338 48.42 -19.54 -9.50
CA ASP A 338 48.26 -20.50 -10.60
C ASP A 338 47.50 -19.90 -11.79
N LYS A 339 46.88 -18.76 -11.63
CA LYS A 339 46.03 -18.05 -12.61
C LYS A 339 44.91 -18.93 -13.13
N THR A 340 44.16 -19.49 -12.16
CA THR A 340 43.07 -20.40 -12.42
C THR A 340 41.80 -19.97 -11.66
N VAL A 341 40.66 -20.38 -12.21
CA VAL A 341 39.34 -20.26 -11.59
C VAL A 341 38.69 -21.63 -11.54
N THR A 342 38.19 -22.01 -10.39
CA THR A 342 37.57 -23.31 -10.14
C THR A 342 36.21 -23.14 -9.45
N ALA A 343 35.21 -23.90 -9.86
CA ALA A 343 33.91 -23.93 -9.21
C ALA A 343 33.79 -25.12 -8.27
N TYR A 344 33.26 -24.88 -7.08
CA TYR A 344 33.01 -25.89 -6.04
C TYR A 344 31.56 -25.86 -5.55
N GLU A 345 31.09 -27.02 -5.13
CA GLU A 345 29.89 -27.16 -4.28
C GLU A 345 30.31 -27.86 -2.99
N GLY A 346 30.31 -27.15 -1.87
CA GLY A 346 30.95 -27.64 -0.64
C GLY A 346 32.40 -27.92 -0.84
N ALA A 347 32.83 -29.18 -0.61
CA ALA A 347 34.18 -29.66 -0.85
C ALA A 347 34.38 -30.25 -2.25
N THR A 348 33.34 -30.36 -3.06
CA THR A 348 33.37 -31.04 -4.36
C THR A 348 33.72 -30.05 -5.47
N LEU A 349 34.83 -30.36 -6.20
CA LEU A 349 35.17 -29.65 -7.42
C LEU A 349 34.12 -29.97 -8.50
N VAL A 350 33.45 -28.94 -9.02
CA VAL A 350 32.36 -29.06 -10.02
C VAL A 350 32.91 -28.78 -11.44
N HIS A 351 33.75 -27.75 -11.58
CA HIS A 351 34.31 -27.34 -12.87
C HIS A 351 35.65 -26.65 -12.72
N GLY A 352 36.55 -26.90 -13.64
CA GLY A 352 37.88 -26.32 -13.65
C GLY A 352 38.97 -27.30 -13.16
N PRO A 353 40.17 -26.80 -12.83
CA PRO A 353 40.61 -25.40 -12.92
C PRO A 353 40.68 -24.87 -14.36
N VAL A 354 40.18 -23.65 -14.57
CA VAL A 354 40.22 -22.96 -15.87
C VAL A 354 41.29 -21.90 -15.84
N SER A 355 42.23 -21.95 -16.79
CA SER A 355 43.29 -20.92 -16.90
C SER A 355 42.67 -19.58 -17.35
N VAL A 356 43.09 -18.50 -16.67
CA VAL A 356 42.59 -17.15 -16.89
C VAL A 356 43.71 -16.14 -17.09
N VAL A 357 43.34 -14.94 -17.54
CA VAL A 357 44.21 -13.77 -17.49
C VAL A 357 43.72 -12.85 -16.38
N ASP A 358 44.53 -12.69 -15.35
CA ASP A 358 44.28 -11.83 -14.21
C ASP A 358 44.85 -10.41 -14.39
N GLY A 359 44.70 -9.56 -13.38
CA GLY A 359 45.16 -8.18 -13.40
C GLY A 359 46.67 -8.05 -13.56
N ALA A 360 47.09 -7.11 -14.42
CA ALA A 360 48.52 -6.73 -14.57
C ALA A 360 49.04 -6.15 -13.25
N GLY A 361 50.39 -6.11 -13.11
CA GLY A 361 51.04 -5.63 -11.87
C GLY A 361 50.62 -4.21 -11.44
N ALA A 362 50.26 -3.34 -12.38
CA ALA A 362 49.74 -2.01 -12.08
C ALA A 362 48.23 -1.96 -11.77
N THR A 363 47.50 -3.00 -12.14
CA THR A 363 46.05 -3.15 -11.94
C THR A 363 45.71 -4.56 -11.46
N PRO A 364 46.22 -4.95 -10.28
CA PRO A 364 46.09 -6.34 -9.80
C PRO A 364 44.64 -6.69 -9.51
N THR A 365 44.32 -7.98 -9.67
CA THR A 365 43.04 -8.49 -9.18
C THR A 365 43.04 -8.45 -7.65
N VAL A 366 41.90 -8.05 -7.07
CA VAL A 366 41.73 -8.00 -5.62
C VAL A 366 41.74 -9.39 -5.00
N THR A 367 42.26 -9.48 -3.76
CA THR A 367 42.17 -10.67 -2.92
C THR A 367 41.15 -10.48 -1.81
N GLY A 368 40.54 -11.57 -1.37
CA GLY A 368 39.55 -11.57 -0.31
C GLY A 368 38.34 -12.45 -0.65
N ILE A 369 37.38 -12.46 0.26
CA ILE A 369 36.12 -13.19 0.10
C ILE A 369 35.05 -12.19 -0.31
N TYR A 370 34.45 -12.43 -1.45
CA TYR A 370 33.41 -11.61 -2.08
C TYR A 370 32.23 -12.49 -2.45
N HIS A 371 31.27 -11.94 -3.18
CA HIS A 371 30.17 -12.70 -3.75
C HIS A 371 29.75 -12.11 -5.10
N VAL A 372 29.19 -12.94 -5.97
CA VAL A 372 28.58 -12.48 -7.22
C VAL A 372 27.39 -11.60 -6.87
N TYR A 373 27.42 -10.34 -7.29
CA TYR A 373 26.35 -9.39 -6.97
C TYR A 373 25.56 -8.92 -8.20
N GLN A 374 26.13 -9.11 -9.41
CA GLN A 374 25.48 -8.68 -10.64
C GLN A 374 26.01 -9.48 -11.82
N GLN A 375 25.14 -9.80 -12.79
CA GLN A 375 25.51 -10.55 -13.99
C GLN A 375 24.91 -9.88 -15.23
N TYR A 376 25.64 -9.96 -16.36
CA TYR A 376 25.21 -9.52 -17.68
C TYR A 376 25.62 -10.51 -18.74
N GLU A 377 24.74 -10.81 -19.70
CA GLU A 377 25.08 -11.60 -20.89
C GLU A 377 26.11 -10.89 -21.76
N SER A 378 25.99 -9.57 -21.86
CA SER A 378 26.92 -8.71 -22.59
C SER A 378 26.83 -7.28 -22.10
N GLN A 379 28.00 -6.63 -22.00
CA GLN A 379 28.08 -5.22 -21.60
C GLN A 379 29.32 -4.56 -22.20
N THR A 380 29.26 -3.25 -22.46
CA THR A 380 30.44 -2.42 -22.71
C THR A 380 31.12 -2.13 -21.38
N MET A 381 32.36 -2.58 -21.23
CA MET A 381 33.19 -2.30 -20.06
C MET A 381 34.05 -1.07 -20.28
N ARG A 382 34.07 -0.17 -19.31
CA ARG A 382 34.86 1.07 -19.30
C ARG A 382 35.63 1.19 -18.00
N GLY A 383 36.81 1.81 -18.09
CA GLY A 383 37.64 2.07 -16.92
C GLY A 383 38.88 2.88 -17.32
N ASP A 384 39.78 3.03 -16.34
CA ASP A 384 41.03 3.75 -16.53
C ASP A 384 42.21 2.81 -16.61
N ASN A 385 43.15 3.12 -17.51
CA ASN A 385 44.44 2.47 -17.59
C ASN A 385 45.37 2.98 -16.46
N ALA A 386 46.44 2.25 -16.17
CA ALA A 386 47.41 2.64 -15.16
C ALA A 386 48.12 3.97 -15.45
N ASP A 387 48.14 4.41 -16.72
CA ASP A 387 48.69 5.70 -17.16
C ASP A 387 47.72 6.87 -17.11
N GLY A 388 46.47 6.64 -16.60
CA GLY A 388 45.40 7.61 -16.47
C GLY A 388 44.60 7.83 -17.76
N SER A 389 44.89 7.11 -18.85
CA SER A 389 44.01 7.08 -20.02
C SER A 389 42.81 6.16 -19.78
N SER A 390 41.70 6.41 -20.47
CA SER A 390 40.49 5.54 -20.36
C SER A 390 40.55 4.43 -21.40
N TYR A 391 39.95 3.28 -21.07
CA TYR A 391 39.65 2.21 -22.02
C TYR A 391 38.13 1.96 -22.13
N GLU A 392 37.75 1.45 -23.29
CA GLU A 392 36.38 0.99 -23.56
C GLU A 392 36.47 -0.31 -24.38
N THR A 393 35.75 -1.33 -23.93
CA THR A 393 35.64 -2.61 -24.61
C THR A 393 34.18 -2.94 -24.80
N GLU A 394 33.73 -2.91 -26.04
CA GLU A 394 32.33 -3.21 -26.39
C GLU A 394 32.06 -4.71 -26.42
N GLY A 395 30.81 -5.09 -26.06
CA GLY A 395 30.30 -6.43 -26.24
C GLY A 395 31.04 -7.51 -25.43
N VAL A 396 31.53 -7.16 -24.24
CA VAL A 396 32.16 -8.14 -23.35
C VAL A 396 31.09 -9.17 -22.92
N PRO A 397 31.29 -10.49 -23.19
CA PRO A 397 30.25 -11.49 -22.95
C PRO A 397 30.38 -12.15 -21.56
N TRP A 398 29.24 -12.61 -21.04
CA TRP A 398 29.11 -13.49 -19.88
C TRP A 398 29.82 -12.98 -18.62
N ILE A 399 29.35 -11.84 -18.13
CA ILE A 399 29.99 -11.11 -17.05
C ILE A 399 29.34 -11.48 -15.72
N SER A 400 30.17 -11.83 -14.73
CA SER A 400 29.77 -12.02 -13.33
C SER A 400 30.62 -11.11 -12.45
N TYR A 401 30.07 -9.97 -12.03
CA TYR A 401 30.72 -9.04 -11.11
C TYR A 401 30.68 -9.58 -9.69
N PHE A 402 31.84 -9.52 -8.99
CA PHE A 402 31.95 -10.01 -7.60
C PHE A 402 32.45 -8.96 -6.60
N HIS A 403 33.12 -7.90 -7.08
CA HIS A 403 33.53 -6.78 -6.22
C HIS A 403 33.74 -5.51 -7.05
N LEU A 404 33.01 -4.42 -6.73
CA LEU A 404 33.09 -3.18 -7.51
C LEU A 404 33.03 -3.45 -9.03
N GLY A 405 34.08 -3.06 -9.77
CA GLY A 405 34.20 -3.33 -11.20
C GLY A 405 34.93 -4.64 -11.54
N TYR A 406 35.27 -5.48 -10.56
CA TYR A 406 35.95 -6.76 -10.79
C TYR A 406 34.98 -7.87 -11.13
N ALA A 407 35.24 -8.58 -12.21
CA ALA A 407 34.37 -9.62 -12.73
C ALA A 407 35.10 -10.80 -13.34
N LEU A 408 34.45 -11.96 -13.43
CA LEU A 408 34.77 -13.00 -14.40
C LEU A 408 34.01 -12.66 -15.68
N HIS A 409 34.66 -12.76 -16.82
CA HIS A 409 34.03 -12.54 -18.12
C HIS A 409 34.74 -13.20 -19.29
N GLY A 410 34.02 -13.43 -20.37
CA GLY A 410 34.59 -13.90 -21.62
C GLY A 410 35.53 -12.87 -22.26
N ALA A 411 36.61 -13.33 -22.85
CA ALA A 411 37.57 -12.49 -23.56
C ALA A 411 37.84 -13.01 -24.97
N PRO A 412 36.90 -12.70 -25.93
CA PRO A 412 37.01 -13.20 -27.31
C PRO A 412 38.25 -12.67 -28.04
N TRP A 413 38.90 -11.62 -27.53
CA TRP A 413 40.13 -11.05 -28.07
C TRP A 413 41.40 -11.78 -27.63
N ARG A 414 41.30 -12.81 -26.77
CA ARG A 414 42.43 -13.58 -26.29
C ARG A 414 42.41 -15.02 -26.82
N SER A 415 43.58 -15.52 -27.18
CA SER A 415 43.78 -16.90 -27.64
C SER A 415 44.61 -17.76 -26.68
N SER A 416 45.17 -17.15 -25.62
CA SER A 416 45.94 -17.83 -24.57
C SER A 416 45.64 -17.24 -23.20
N PHE A 417 45.81 -18.06 -22.17
CA PHE A 417 45.49 -17.74 -20.77
C PHE A 417 46.60 -18.26 -19.85
N GLY A 418 46.56 -17.86 -18.58
CA GLY A 418 47.58 -18.27 -17.59
C GLY A 418 48.69 -17.23 -17.38
N TYR A 419 48.38 -15.94 -17.63
CA TYR A 419 49.32 -14.82 -17.42
C TYR A 419 48.57 -13.57 -16.95
N SER A 420 49.31 -12.55 -16.49
CA SER A 420 48.70 -11.29 -15.99
C SER A 420 48.78 -10.21 -17.06
N ALA A 421 47.64 -9.67 -17.46
CA ALA A 421 47.54 -8.63 -18.47
C ALA A 421 46.19 -7.86 -18.51
N SER A 422 45.28 -8.11 -17.60
CA SER A 422 44.00 -7.41 -17.56
C SER A 422 44.02 -6.17 -16.65
N HIS A 423 42.92 -5.43 -16.60
CA HIS A 423 42.71 -4.29 -15.68
C HIS A 423 42.19 -4.75 -14.30
N GLY A 424 42.27 -6.03 -13.96
CA GLY A 424 41.83 -6.60 -12.69
C GLY A 424 40.77 -7.69 -12.82
N CYS A 425 39.97 -7.67 -13.88
CA CYS A 425 38.99 -8.73 -14.17
C CYS A 425 39.70 -10.05 -14.54
N LEU A 426 39.01 -11.16 -14.33
CA LEU A 426 39.47 -12.49 -14.76
C LEU A 426 38.93 -12.72 -16.18
N ASN A 427 39.82 -12.60 -17.15
CA ASN A 427 39.54 -12.91 -18.56
C ASN A 427 39.63 -14.40 -18.78
N MET A 428 38.61 -15.01 -19.36
CA MET A 428 38.59 -16.45 -19.63
C MET A 428 38.06 -16.76 -21.03
N PRO A 429 38.25 -18.00 -21.53
CA PRO A 429 37.55 -18.43 -22.75
C PRO A 429 36.06 -18.15 -22.66
N VAL A 430 35.44 -17.78 -23.78
CA VAL A 430 34.04 -17.33 -23.81
C VAL A 430 33.06 -18.42 -23.34
N ASP A 431 33.31 -19.68 -23.74
CA ASP A 431 32.53 -20.84 -23.33
C ASP A 431 32.67 -21.15 -21.82
N GLU A 432 33.84 -20.95 -21.25
CA GLU A 432 34.07 -21.09 -19.82
C GLU A 432 33.36 -19.97 -19.02
N ALA A 433 33.46 -18.73 -19.49
CA ALA A 433 32.73 -17.61 -18.87
C ALA A 433 31.21 -17.82 -18.91
N HIS A 434 30.69 -18.39 -20.01
CA HIS A 434 29.30 -18.75 -20.15
C HIS A 434 28.90 -19.81 -19.12
N TRP A 435 29.76 -20.85 -18.96
CA TRP A 435 29.50 -21.87 -17.95
C TRP A 435 29.43 -21.30 -16.53
N PHE A 436 30.39 -20.46 -16.13
CA PHE A 436 30.34 -19.80 -14.80
C PHE A 436 29.15 -18.87 -14.65
N TYR A 437 28.79 -18.15 -15.70
CA TYR A 437 27.61 -17.27 -15.71
C TYR A 437 26.32 -18.04 -15.44
N ASP A 438 26.12 -19.18 -16.10
CA ASP A 438 24.93 -20.01 -15.93
C ASP A 438 24.89 -20.76 -14.60
N TRP A 439 26.09 -21.18 -14.10
CA TRP A 439 26.17 -21.96 -12.89
C TRP A 439 26.10 -21.10 -11.63
N ALA A 440 26.71 -19.91 -11.60
CA ALA A 440 26.76 -19.05 -10.44
C ALA A 440 25.43 -18.31 -10.26
N ASP A 441 24.97 -18.26 -9.02
CA ASP A 441 23.82 -17.45 -8.61
C ASP A 441 24.30 -16.11 -8.03
N ILE A 442 23.42 -15.10 -8.01
CA ILE A 442 23.68 -13.90 -7.20
C ILE A 442 23.81 -14.33 -5.74
N GLY A 443 24.90 -13.94 -5.09
CA GLY A 443 25.28 -14.39 -3.75
C GLY A 443 26.28 -15.55 -3.71
N THR A 444 26.62 -16.18 -4.85
CA THR A 444 27.69 -17.19 -4.91
C THR A 444 29.00 -16.59 -4.41
N ILE A 445 29.63 -17.24 -3.44
CA ILE A 445 30.90 -16.78 -2.85
C ILE A 445 32.01 -16.86 -3.89
N VAL A 446 32.90 -15.87 -3.86
CA VAL A 446 34.14 -15.81 -4.65
C VAL A 446 35.30 -15.58 -3.67
N ASP A 447 36.13 -16.58 -3.52
CA ASP A 447 37.38 -16.47 -2.77
C ASP A 447 38.54 -16.25 -3.73
N SER A 448 39.13 -15.05 -3.68
CA SER A 448 40.29 -14.67 -4.49
C SER A 448 41.52 -14.60 -3.61
N HIS A 449 42.52 -15.41 -3.92
CA HIS A 449 43.74 -15.55 -3.12
C HIS A 449 44.98 -15.76 -3.99
N ASN A 450 46.20 -15.65 -3.36
CA ASN A 450 47.48 -15.91 -3.99
C ASN A 450 47.85 -17.38 -3.90
#